data_8fc9a2b819502134d957151a0cb4c62b
#
_entry.id   8fc9a2b819502134d957151a0cb4c62b
#
_cell.length_a   1.000
_cell.length_b   1.000
_cell.length_c   1.000
_cell.angle_alpha   90.00
_cell.angle_beta   90.00
_cell.angle_gamma   90.00
#
_symmetry.space_group_name_H-M   'P 1'
#
loop_
_entity.id
_entity.type
_entity.pdbx_description
1 polymer ?
#
loop_
_entity_poly.entity_id
_entity_poly.type
_entity_poly.pdbx_seq_one_letter_code
_entity_poly.pdbx_strand_id
1 'polypeptide(L)'
;KKGKVDQYKDENFFKNFVVAEDWDGFKKAMEESNIQDKELILRVLSMHSDPEVREREIKNIASAFAVVADQILPKLRRSLFVVNTELIGKSDDELKALAKSSPAELNVEELLYSATLFDNNNDKLAIYETCMRQFPNDWRGFNDAGMIQFEMGNIAAAQSNFNKANSMSANNPVVQNNLGAVALKNGDLKQAEIYFGAATGA
;
A
#
# COMPACT_ATOMS: atom_id res chain seq x y z
N LYS A 1 -4.03 16.65 12.57
CA LYS A 1 -2.86 16.75 11.66
C LYS A 1 -3.01 18.04 10.88
N LYS A 2 -2.20 19.06 11.20
CA LYS A 2 -2.04 20.24 10.33
C LYS A 2 -1.15 19.77 9.17
N GLY A 3 -1.76 19.26 8.10
CA GLY A 3 -1.07 19.06 6.85
C GLY A 3 -0.46 20.40 6.41
N LYS A 4 0.65 20.35 5.71
CA LYS A 4 1.33 21.52 5.15
C LYS A 4 0.40 22.22 4.15
N VAL A 5 -0.54 23.04 4.64
CA VAL A 5 -1.53 23.77 3.85
C VAL A 5 -0.86 24.77 2.89
N ASP A 6 0.41 25.13 3.15
CA ASP A 6 1.12 26.12 2.34
C ASP A 6 1.59 25.60 0.98
N GLN A 7 1.69 24.28 0.78
CA GLN A 7 2.03 23.71 -0.54
C GLN A 7 0.93 23.89 -1.58
N TYR A 8 -0.33 24.04 -1.15
CA TYR A 8 -1.47 24.26 -2.06
C TYR A 8 -1.58 25.69 -2.58
N LYS A 9 -0.72 26.61 -2.07
CA LYS A 9 -0.64 28.00 -2.52
C LYS A 9 0.36 28.20 -3.66
N ASP A 10 1.15 27.16 -3.98
CA ASP A 10 2.08 27.19 -5.10
C ASP A 10 1.27 27.05 -6.41
N GLU A 11 1.40 28.03 -7.29
CA GLU A 11 0.75 28.00 -8.62
C GLU A 11 1.17 26.79 -9.45
N ASN A 12 2.35 26.23 -9.21
CA ASN A 12 2.83 25.02 -9.86
C ASN A 12 2.25 23.72 -9.28
N PHE A 13 1.53 23.79 -8.15
CA PHE A 13 0.88 22.61 -7.56
C PHE A 13 -0.25 22.08 -8.47
N PHE A 14 -0.94 22.98 -9.18
CA PHE A 14 -1.99 22.61 -10.11
C PHE A 14 -1.44 22.53 -11.53
N LYS A 15 -1.45 21.34 -12.10
CA LYS A 15 -1.14 21.13 -13.51
C LYS A 15 -2.44 21.13 -14.31
N ASN A 16 -2.63 22.13 -15.15
CA ASN A 16 -3.77 22.21 -16.05
C ASN A 16 -3.40 21.53 -17.38
N PHE A 17 -4.15 20.51 -17.74
CA PHE A 17 -4.06 19.87 -19.05
C PHE A 17 -5.35 20.18 -19.81
N VAL A 18 -5.21 20.80 -20.99
CA VAL A 18 -6.34 21.02 -21.88
C VAL A 18 -6.29 19.91 -22.94
N VAL A 19 -7.32 19.07 -22.96
CA VAL A 19 -7.54 18.10 -24.03
C VAL A 19 -8.52 18.77 -24.99
N ALA A 20 -8.01 19.28 -26.09
CA ALA A 20 -8.81 19.98 -27.08
C ALA A 20 -9.83 19.07 -27.77
N GLU A 21 -9.46 17.79 -27.98
CA GLU A 21 -10.26 16.78 -28.65
C GLU A 21 -10.16 15.46 -27.90
N ASP A 22 -11.16 15.19 -27.06
CA ASP A 22 -11.27 13.94 -26.27
C ASP A 22 -11.92 12.82 -27.13
N TRP A 23 -11.19 12.33 -28.14
CA TRP A 23 -11.69 11.30 -29.04
C TRP A 23 -11.94 9.96 -28.33
N ASP A 24 -11.18 9.63 -27.29
CA ASP A 24 -11.40 8.42 -26.48
C ASP A 24 -12.67 8.54 -25.64
N GLY A 25 -12.88 9.69 -25.01
CA GLY A 25 -14.12 9.98 -24.32
C GLY A 25 -15.33 10.01 -25.26
N PHE A 26 -15.15 10.56 -26.48
CA PHE A 26 -16.19 10.54 -27.51
C PHE A 26 -16.57 9.10 -27.88
N LYS A 27 -15.59 8.26 -28.19
CA LYS A 27 -15.78 6.85 -28.51
C LYS A 27 -16.56 6.13 -27.42
N LYS A 28 -16.13 6.28 -26.17
CA LYS A 28 -16.81 5.67 -25.02
C LYS A 28 -18.25 6.15 -24.87
N ALA A 29 -18.48 7.46 -24.97
CA ALA A 29 -19.83 8.02 -24.88
C ALA A 29 -20.74 7.56 -26.02
N MET A 30 -20.18 7.34 -27.23
CA MET A 30 -20.91 6.77 -28.37
C MET A 30 -21.26 5.29 -28.14
N GLU A 31 -20.32 4.47 -27.65
CA GLU A 31 -20.53 3.05 -27.33
C GLU A 31 -21.66 2.86 -26.30
N GLU A 32 -21.71 3.73 -25.31
CA GLU A 32 -22.74 3.73 -24.24
C GLU A 32 -24.08 4.34 -24.69
N SER A 33 -24.16 4.98 -25.86
CA SER A 33 -25.35 5.64 -26.35
C SER A 33 -26.29 4.68 -27.08
N ASN A 34 -27.56 5.12 -27.25
CA ASN A 34 -28.58 4.46 -28.07
C ASN A 34 -28.78 5.18 -29.41
N ILE A 35 -27.77 5.92 -29.89
CA ILE A 35 -27.85 6.66 -31.16
C ILE A 35 -27.94 5.65 -32.32
N GLN A 36 -28.89 5.86 -33.22
CA GLN A 36 -29.22 4.90 -34.29
C GLN A 36 -28.03 4.59 -35.19
N ASP A 37 -27.20 5.58 -35.56
CA ASP A 37 -26.09 5.40 -36.47
C ASP A 37 -24.73 5.29 -35.76
N LYS A 38 -24.72 4.91 -34.49
CA LYS A 38 -23.49 4.86 -33.65
C LYS A 38 -22.40 3.96 -34.26
N GLU A 39 -22.77 2.83 -34.83
CA GLU A 39 -21.81 1.90 -35.42
C GLU A 39 -21.09 2.52 -36.63
N LEU A 40 -21.84 3.31 -37.45
CA LEU A 40 -21.25 4.05 -38.57
C LEU A 40 -20.26 5.11 -38.08
N ILE A 41 -20.62 5.85 -37.06
CA ILE A 41 -19.76 6.88 -36.44
C ILE A 41 -18.49 6.25 -35.84
N LEU A 42 -18.63 5.15 -35.09
CA LEU A 42 -17.50 4.42 -34.51
C LEU A 42 -16.58 3.85 -35.59
N ARG A 43 -17.16 3.42 -36.72
CA ARG A 43 -16.39 2.96 -37.89
C ARG A 43 -15.58 4.10 -38.51
N VAL A 44 -16.17 5.27 -38.70
CA VAL A 44 -15.45 6.47 -39.19
C VAL A 44 -14.28 6.82 -38.26
N LEU A 45 -14.48 6.79 -36.95
CA LEU A 45 -13.42 7.01 -35.98
C LEU A 45 -12.26 6.02 -36.14
N SER A 46 -12.56 4.77 -36.44
CA SER A 46 -11.54 3.73 -36.61
C SER A 46 -10.77 3.83 -37.93
N MET A 47 -11.40 4.39 -38.97
CA MET A 47 -10.81 4.50 -40.31
C MET A 47 -9.85 5.67 -40.48
N HIS A 48 -10.02 6.72 -39.70
CA HIS A 48 -9.24 7.94 -39.83
C HIS A 48 -8.49 8.24 -38.53
N SER A 49 -7.19 8.47 -38.63
CA SER A 49 -6.35 8.89 -37.49
C SER A 49 -6.29 10.43 -37.36
N ASP A 50 -6.53 11.14 -38.44
CA ASP A 50 -6.51 12.61 -38.47
C ASP A 50 -7.80 13.20 -37.86
N PRO A 51 -7.69 14.06 -36.81
CA PRO A 51 -8.83 14.64 -36.14
C PRO A 51 -9.73 15.48 -37.05
N GLU A 52 -9.16 16.30 -37.93
CA GLU A 52 -9.93 17.15 -38.83
C GLU A 52 -10.74 16.31 -39.85
N VAL A 53 -10.15 15.22 -40.33
CA VAL A 53 -10.84 14.27 -41.20
C VAL A 53 -11.98 13.58 -40.46
N ARG A 54 -11.73 13.13 -39.22
CA ARG A 54 -12.77 12.54 -38.34
C ARG A 54 -13.95 13.46 -38.19
N GLU A 55 -13.68 14.71 -37.79
CA GLU A 55 -14.72 15.72 -37.56
C GLU A 55 -15.54 15.98 -38.80
N ARG A 56 -14.87 16.14 -39.97
CA ARG A 56 -15.53 16.38 -41.24
C ARG A 56 -16.42 15.19 -41.67
N GLU A 57 -15.91 13.96 -41.56
CA GLU A 57 -16.65 12.75 -41.95
C GLU A 57 -17.84 12.50 -41.01
N ILE A 58 -17.70 12.76 -39.69
CA ILE A 58 -18.83 12.67 -38.76
C ILE A 58 -19.90 13.73 -39.07
N LYS A 59 -19.49 14.96 -39.42
CA LYS A 59 -20.42 16.03 -39.84
C LYS A 59 -21.16 15.68 -41.14
N ASN A 60 -20.54 14.93 -42.06
CA ASN A 60 -21.15 14.49 -43.28
C ASN A 60 -22.28 13.45 -43.06
N ILE A 61 -22.31 12.80 -41.88
CA ILE A 61 -23.42 11.95 -41.48
C ILE A 61 -24.52 12.84 -40.88
N ALA A 62 -25.20 13.57 -41.75
CA ALA A 62 -26.07 14.71 -41.35
C ALA A 62 -27.18 14.36 -40.36
N SER A 63 -27.77 13.16 -40.45
CA SER A 63 -28.83 12.73 -39.54
C SER A 63 -28.32 12.43 -38.10
N ALA A 64 -27.09 11.93 -38.00
CA ALA A 64 -26.47 11.57 -36.72
C ALA A 64 -25.80 12.77 -36.03
N PHE A 65 -25.27 13.73 -36.82
CA PHE A 65 -24.51 14.85 -36.22
C PHE A 65 -25.34 15.71 -35.28
N ALA A 66 -26.58 16.00 -35.61
CA ALA A 66 -27.47 16.79 -34.74
C ALA A 66 -27.69 16.11 -33.38
N VAL A 67 -27.90 14.80 -33.41
CA VAL A 67 -28.09 13.99 -32.19
C VAL A 67 -26.79 13.88 -31.38
N VAL A 68 -25.67 13.73 -32.06
CA VAL A 68 -24.34 13.70 -31.41
C VAL A 68 -24.03 15.05 -30.74
N ALA A 69 -24.32 16.16 -31.43
CA ALA A 69 -24.12 17.50 -30.89
C ALA A 69 -24.95 17.79 -29.64
N ASP A 70 -26.15 17.22 -29.57
CA ASP A 70 -27.07 17.40 -28.45
C ASP A 70 -26.78 16.42 -27.30
N GLN A 71 -26.53 15.16 -27.58
CA GLN A 71 -26.45 14.11 -26.56
C GLN A 71 -25.02 13.74 -26.11
N ILE A 72 -24.02 13.90 -26.96
CA ILE A 72 -22.65 13.44 -26.71
C ILE A 72 -21.71 14.59 -26.39
N LEU A 73 -21.66 15.63 -27.23
CA LEU A 73 -20.70 16.73 -27.04
C LEU A 73 -20.84 17.46 -25.69
N PRO A 74 -22.04 17.65 -25.10
CA PRO A 74 -22.13 18.25 -23.76
C PRO A 74 -21.50 17.40 -22.68
N LYS A 75 -21.52 16.07 -22.80
CA LYS A 75 -20.90 15.14 -21.84
C LYS A 75 -19.36 15.22 -21.86
N LEU A 76 -18.78 15.64 -22.98
CA LEU A 76 -17.34 15.81 -23.15
C LEU A 76 -16.84 17.17 -22.65
N ARG A 77 -17.73 18.17 -22.54
CA ARG A 77 -17.43 19.49 -21.96
C ARG A 77 -17.42 19.41 -20.43
N ARG A 78 -16.39 18.75 -19.89
CA ARG A 78 -16.24 18.52 -18.45
C ARG A 78 -14.84 18.89 -17.99
N SER A 79 -14.75 19.38 -16.76
CA SER A 79 -13.48 19.46 -16.04
C SER A 79 -13.28 18.16 -15.28
N LEU A 80 -12.15 17.51 -15.48
CA LEU A 80 -11.74 16.32 -14.72
C LEU A 80 -10.69 16.74 -13.71
N PHE A 81 -10.97 16.53 -12.43
CA PHE A 81 -9.99 16.71 -11.37
C PHE A 81 -9.32 15.37 -11.09
N VAL A 82 -8.02 15.29 -11.36
CA VAL A 82 -7.20 14.15 -10.98
C VAL A 82 -6.39 14.56 -9.76
N VAL A 83 -6.64 13.92 -8.64
CA VAL A 83 -5.87 14.12 -7.41
C VAL A 83 -4.86 13.00 -7.31
N ASN A 84 -3.59 13.31 -7.54
CA ASN A 84 -2.49 12.40 -7.26
C ASN A 84 -2.08 12.62 -5.80
N THR A 85 -2.30 11.61 -4.96
CA THR A 85 -1.85 11.64 -3.57
C THR A 85 -0.60 10.80 -3.44
N GLU A 86 0.47 11.42 -2.99
CA GLU A 86 1.68 10.71 -2.57
C GLU A 86 1.62 10.50 -1.07
N LEU A 87 1.70 9.24 -0.64
CA LEU A 87 1.81 8.91 0.78
C LEU A 87 3.28 9.07 1.19
N ILE A 88 3.59 10.23 1.78
CA ILE A 88 4.92 10.45 2.35
C ILE A 88 4.95 9.74 3.70
N GLY A 89 5.73 8.67 3.79
CA GLY A 89 6.01 7.97 5.04
C GLY A 89 6.82 8.86 6.00
N LYS A 90 6.85 8.46 7.28
CA LYS A 90 7.71 9.10 8.27
C LYS A 90 9.18 8.77 7.97
N SER A 91 10.08 9.72 8.15
CA SER A 91 11.53 9.48 8.07
C SER A 91 12.02 8.64 9.26
N ASP A 92 13.21 8.03 9.12
CA ASP A 92 13.83 7.25 10.19
C ASP A 92 14.02 8.05 11.50
N ASP A 93 14.37 9.33 11.40
CA ASP A 93 14.49 10.20 12.55
C ASP A 93 13.15 10.49 13.21
N GLU A 94 12.09 10.70 12.43
CA GLU A 94 10.73 10.85 12.94
C GLU A 94 10.24 9.57 13.62
N LEU A 95 10.51 8.41 13.01
CA LEU A 95 10.15 7.12 13.58
C LEU A 95 10.88 6.87 14.91
N LYS A 96 12.19 7.13 14.98
CA LYS A 96 12.98 7.04 16.22
C LYS A 96 12.44 7.94 17.32
N ALA A 97 12.10 9.18 16.98
CA ALA A 97 11.58 10.14 17.93
C ALA A 97 10.20 9.73 18.45
N LEU A 98 9.27 9.35 17.54
CA LEU A 98 7.93 8.93 17.88
C LEU A 98 7.88 7.62 18.67
N ALA A 99 8.75 6.67 18.34
CA ALA A 99 8.83 5.40 19.06
C ALA A 99 9.14 5.59 20.56
N LYS A 100 9.90 6.63 20.91
CA LYS A 100 10.22 6.98 22.30
C LYS A 100 9.20 7.92 22.96
N SER A 101 8.68 8.90 22.21
CA SER A 101 7.86 9.98 22.79
C SER A 101 6.36 9.77 22.67
N SER A 102 5.91 9.20 21.55
CA SER A 102 4.49 9.08 21.22
C SER A 102 4.22 7.82 20.37
N PRO A 103 4.55 6.62 20.87
CA PRO A 103 4.44 5.39 20.10
C PRO A 103 3.01 5.07 19.63
N ALA A 104 1.99 5.63 20.28
CA ALA A 104 0.59 5.51 19.86
C ALA A 104 0.29 6.14 18.51
N GLU A 105 1.18 7.00 17.98
CA GLU A 105 1.06 7.59 16.65
C GLU A 105 1.65 6.69 15.54
N LEU A 106 2.25 5.56 15.92
CA LEU A 106 2.84 4.60 15.02
C LEU A 106 1.93 3.39 14.82
N ASN A 107 1.81 2.94 13.58
CA ASN A 107 1.19 1.66 13.31
C ASN A 107 2.16 0.50 13.62
N VAL A 108 1.70 -0.74 13.48
CA VAL A 108 2.49 -1.92 13.83
C VAL A 108 3.77 -2.04 13.00
N GLU A 109 3.70 -1.76 11.69
CA GLU A 109 4.86 -1.81 10.79
C GLU A 109 5.90 -0.75 11.17
N GLU A 110 5.44 0.46 11.43
CA GLU A 110 6.29 1.57 11.83
C GLU A 110 6.97 1.31 13.19
N LEU A 111 6.27 0.69 14.15
CA LEU A 111 6.86 0.31 15.44
C LEU A 111 7.90 -0.81 15.30
N LEU A 112 7.58 -1.86 14.55
CA LEU A 112 8.53 -2.95 14.31
C LEU A 112 9.78 -2.44 13.60
N TYR A 113 9.60 -1.63 12.56
CA TYR A 113 10.72 -1.04 11.84
C TYR A 113 11.52 -0.07 12.71
N SER A 114 10.86 0.79 13.50
CA SER A 114 11.56 1.76 14.34
C SER A 114 12.51 1.12 15.35
N ALA A 115 12.19 -0.07 15.87
CA ALA A 115 13.07 -0.81 16.76
C ALA A 115 14.41 -1.16 16.09
N THR A 116 14.40 -1.47 14.79
CA THR A 116 15.61 -1.82 14.03
C THR A 116 16.57 -0.64 13.86
N LEU A 117 16.08 0.60 14.01
CA LEU A 117 16.87 1.82 13.88
C LEU A 117 17.72 2.13 15.11
N PHE A 118 17.60 1.37 16.20
CA PHE A 118 18.39 1.53 17.42
C PHE A 118 19.55 0.52 17.47
N ASP A 119 20.67 0.90 18.06
CA ASP A 119 21.85 0.04 18.12
C ASP A 119 21.83 -0.90 19.34
N ASN A 120 21.31 -0.42 20.48
CA ASN A 120 21.34 -1.19 21.71
C ASN A 120 20.06 -2.03 21.92
N ASN A 121 20.23 -3.22 22.49
CA ASN A 121 19.16 -4.19 22.70
C ASN A 121 18.11 -3.73 23.74
N ASN A 122 18.46 -2.87 24.68
CA ASN A 122 17.47 -2.37 25.65
C ASN A 122 16.47 -1.43 24.98
N ASP A 123 16.93 -0.54 24.10
CA ASP A 123 16.04 0.34 23.35
C ASP A 123 15.14 -0.47 22.39
N LYS A 124 15.72 -1.44 21.67
CA LYS A 124 14.96 -2.34 20.78
C LYS A 124 13.86 -3.08 21.56
N LEU A 125 14.24 -3.68 22.67
CA LEU A 125 13.31 -4.44 23.51
C LEU A 125 12.17 -3.57 24.02
N ALA A 126 12.46 -2.35 24.50
CA ALA A 126 11.45 -1.43 24.99
C ALA A 126 10.40 -1.06 23.91
N ILE A 127 10.84 -0.94 22.65
CA ILE A 127 9.94 -0.65 21.52
C ILE A 127 9.12 -1.89 21.16
N TYR A 128 9.71 -3.07 21.10
CA TYR A 128 8.98 -4.31 20.85
C TYR A 128 7.96 -4.62 21.97
N GLU A 129 8.30 -4.37 23.22
CA GLU A 129 7.35 -4.47 24.34
C GLU A 129 6.20 -3.46 24.21
N THR A 130 6.49 -2.29 23.68
CA THR A 130 5.44 -1.31 23.38
C THR A 130 4.55 -1.79 22.23
N CYS A 131 5.14 -2.38 21.19
CA CYS A 131 4.40 -3.03 20.12
C CYS A 131 3.47 -4.14 20.64
N MET A 132 3.96 -5.00 21.54
CA MET A 132 3.15 -6.05 22.17
C MET A 132 1.96 -5.49 22.96
N ARG A 133 2.13 -4.36 23.65
CA ARG A 133 1.03 -3.71 24.39
C ARG A 133 -0.01 -3.06 23.49
N GLN A 134 0.42 -2.44 22.39
CA GLN A 134 -0.49 -1.74 21.47
C GLN A 134 -1.16 -2.69 20.49
N PHE A 135 -0.45 -3.73 20.08
CA PHE A 135 -0.91 -4.71 19.09
C PHE A 135 -0.84 -6.14 19.67
N PRO A 136 -1.64 -6.44 20.71
CA PRO A 136 -1.53 -7.71 21.46
C PRO A 136 -1.91 -8.95 20.66
N ASN A 137 -2.49 -8.77 19.47
CA ASN A 137 -2.85 -9.86 18.56
C ASN A 137 -1.88 -10.02 17.38
N ASP A 138 -0.81 -9.23 17.33
CA ASP A 138 0.24 -9.36 16.33
C ASP A 138 1.41 -10.18 16.90
N TRP A 139 1.70 -11.32 16.27
CA TRP A 139 2.75 -12.24 16.73
C TRP A 139 4.16 -11.67 16.60
N ARG A 140 4.39 -10.72 15.68
CA ARG A 140 5.72 -10.20 15.35
C ARG A 140 6.36 -9.46 16.51
N GLY A 141 5.61 -8.63 17.22
CA GLY A 141 6.13 -7.93 18.40
C GLY A 141 6.66 -8.90 19.47
N PHE A 142 5.96 -10.01 19.70
CA PHE A 142 6.40 -11.05 20.62
C PHE A 142 7.62 -11.81 20.08
N ASN A 143 7.62 -12.16 18.80
CA ASN A 143 8.76 -12.83 18.18
C ASN A 143 10.04 -11.97 18.29
N ASP A 144 9.95 -10.70 17.95
CA ASP A 144 11.10 -9.80 17.89
C ASP A 144 11.60 -9.42 19.29
N ALA A 145 10.69 -9.24 20.26
CA ALA A 145 11.07 -9.12 21.67
C ALA A 145 11.80 -10.38 22.16
N GLY A 146 11.29 -11.57 21.79
CA GLY A 146 11.92 -12.86 22.11
C GLY A 146 13.32 -12.97 21.52
N MET A 147 13.51 -12.53 20.28
CA MET A 147 14.83 -12.52 19.62
C MET A 147 15.83 -11.64 20.38
N ILE A 148 15.46 -10.42 20.73
CA ILE A 148 16.33 -9.54 21.51
C ILE A 148 16.65 -10.12 22.88
N GLN A 149 15.66 -10.71 23.58
CA GLN A 149 15.88 -11.37 24.87
C GLN A 149 16.83 -12.57 24.76
N PHE A 150 16.72 -13.34 23.67
CA PHE A 150 17.63 -14.44 23.38
C PHE A 150 19.08 -13.93 23.21
N GLU A 151 19.28 -12.86 22.43
CA GLU A 151 20.58 -12.22 22.24
C GLU A 151 21.17 -11.69 23.55
N MET A 152 20.33 -11.17 24.45
CA MET A 152 20.71 -10.71 25.79
C MET A 152 21.00 -11.86 26.78
N GLY A 153 20.76 -13.11 26.37
CA GLY A 153 20.93 -14.28 27.23
C GLY A 153 19.75 -14.58 28.15
N ASN A 154 18.66 -13.86 28.01
CA ASN A 154 17.42 -14.05 28.80
C ASN A 154 16.56 -15.16 28.21
N ILE A 155 17.08 -16.39 28.19
CA ILE A 155 16.52 -17.53 27.44
C ILE A 155 15.08 -17.86 27.86
N ALA A 156 14.77 -17.82 29.15
CA ALA A 156 13.42 -18.12 29.66
C ALA A 156 12.38 -17.10 29.17
N ALA A 157 12.73 -15.80 29.15
CA ALA A 157 11.86 -14.75 28.63
C ALA A 157 11.68 -14.87 27.12
N ALA A 158 12.76 -15.16 26.38
CA ALA A 158 12.73 -15.41 24.95
C ALA A 158 11.78 -16.57 24.62
N GLN A 159 11.91 -17.69 25.34
CA GLN A 159 11.02 -18.85 25.15
C GLN A 159 9.56 -18.52 25.38
N SER A 160 9.26 -17.73 26.43
CA SER A 160 7.89 -17.31 26.73
C SER A 160 7.29 -16.49 25.59
N ASN A 161 8.05 -15.55 25.06
CA ASN A 161 7.62 -14.70 23.95
C ASN A 161 7.47 -15.47 22.65
N PHE A 162 8.40 -16.37 22.31
CA PHE A 162 8.26 -17.24 21.13
C PHE A 162 7.06 -18.18 21.23
N ASN A 163 6.79 -18.74 22.42
CA ASN A 163 5.59 -19.56 22.65
C ASN A 163 4.31 -18.74 22.41
N LYS A 164 4.29 -17.48 22.87
CA LYS A 164 3.17 -16.58 22.63
C LYS A 164 3.01 -16.26 21.16
N ALA A 165 4.09 -15.96 20.44
CA ALA A 165 4.09 -15.77 19.00
C ALA A 165 3.58 -17.02 18.26
N ASN A 166 4.04 -18.22 18.67
CA ASN A 166 3.60 -19.50 18.09
C ASN A 166 2.10 -19.75 18.31
N SER A 167 1.55 -19.36 19.46
CA SER A 167 0.12 -19.49 19.73
C SER A 167 -0.75 -18.61 18.82
N MET A 168 -0.20 -17.53 18.28
CA MET A 168 -0.88 -16.59 17.38
C MET A 168 -0.66 -16.94 15.89
N SER A 169 0.51 -17.46 15.57
CA SER A 169 0.92 -17.84 14.22
C SER A 169 1.53 -19.23 14.24
N ALA A 170 0.69 -20.23 14.38
CA ALA A 170 1.10 -21.64 14.45
C ALA A 170 1.83 -22.06 13.17
N ASN A 171 2.90 -22.82 13.33
CA ASN A 171 3.75 -23.31 12.23
C ASN A 171 4.42 -22.20 11.40
N ASN A 172 4.52 -21.00 11.93
CA ASN A 172 5.28 -19.92 11.28
C ASN A 172 6.77 -20.30 11.26
N PRO A 173 7.41 -20.39 10.08
CA PRO A 173 8.79 -20.84 9.97
C PRO A 173 9.79 -20.02 10.79
N VAL A 174 9.58 -18.70 10.90
CA VAL A 174 10.43 -17.80 11.68
C VAL A 174 10.34 -18.14 13.17
N VAL A 175 9.12 -18.31 13.68
CA VAL A 175 8.88 -18.62 15.09
C VAL A 175 9.39 -20.03 15.43
N GLN A 176 9.17 -21.01 14.53
CA GLN A 176 9.69 -22.37 14.70
C GLN A 176 11.23 -22.38 14.77
N ASN A 177 11.89 -21.63 13.87
CA ASN A 177 13.34 -21.49 13.90
C ASN A 177 13.84 -20.93 15.25
N ASN A 178 13.18 -19.91 15.76
CA ASN A 178 13.55 -19.28 17.03
C ASN A 178 13.31 -20.20 18.23
N LEU A 179 12.22 -20.97 18.24
CA LEU A 179 11.98 -22.01 19.25
C LEU A 179 13.03 -23.12 19.17
N GLY A 180 13.45 -23.50 17.96
CA GLY A 180 14.55 -24.44 17.75
C GLY A 180 15.86 -23.95 18.34
N ALA A 181 16.19 -22.66 18.17
CA ALA A 181 17.37 -22.03 18.74
C ALA A 181 17.33 -22.06 20.29
N VAL A 182 16.18 -21.78 20.88
CA VAL A 182 16.00 -21.88 22.35
C VAL A 182 16.16 -23.32 22.83
N ALA A 183 15.56 -24.32 22.18
CA ALA A 183 15.70 -25.72 22.53
C ALA A 183 17.16 -26.17 22.45
N LEU A 184 17.85 -25.77 21.39
CA LEU A 184 19.29 -26.05 21.22
C LEU A 184 20.11 -25.41 22.37
N LYS A 185 19.84 -24.18 22.73
CA LYS A 185 20.51 -23.46 23.83
C LYS A 185 20.31 -24.15 25.18
N ASN A 186 19.13 -24.77 25.38
CA ASN A 186 18.79 -25.53 26.59
C ASN A 186 19.32 -26.99 26.57
N GLY A 187 19.97 -27.41 25.48
CA GLY A 187 20.49 -28.74 25.30
C GLY A 187 19.46 -29.81 24.89
N ASP A 188 18.22 -29.41 24.59
CA ASP A 188 17.18 -30.30 24.10
C ASP A 188 17.28 -30.47 22.57
N LEU A 189 18.24 -31.32 22.17
CA LEU A 189 18.54 -31.56 20.77
C LEU A 189 17.36 -32.18 20.00
N LYS A 190 16.57 -33.01 20.66
CA LYS A 190 15.41 -33.66 20.04
C LYS A 190 14.32 -32.64 19.72
N GLN A 191 14.04 -31.75 20.66
CA GLN A 191 13.05 -30.68 20.44
C GLN A 191 13.54 -29.67 19.42
N ALA A 192 14.85 -29.35 19.42
CA ALA A 192 15.46 -28.49 18.43
C ALA A 192 15.30 -29.06 16.99
N GLU A 193 15.53 -30.36 16.80
CA GLU A 193 15.34 -31.02 15.51
C GLU A 193 13.88 -30.92 15.02
N ILE A 194 12.91 -31.12 15.90
CA ILE A 194 11.48 -30.98 15.58
C ILE A 194 11.16 -29.58 15.12
N TYR A 195 11.60 -28.56 15.87
CA TYR A 195 11.32 -27.19 15.54
C TYR A 195 12.01 -26.73 14.23
N PHE A 196 13.27 -27.09 14.03
CA PHE A 196 13.97 -26.75 12.78
C PHE A 196 13.39 -27.49 11.58
N GLY A 197 12.96 -28.74 11.75
CA GLY A 197 12.23 -29.49 10.73
C GLY A 197 10.93 -28.79 10.35
N ALA A 198 10.16 -28.34 11.34
CA ALA A 198 8.94 -27.57 11.07
C ALA A 198 9.22 -26.20 10.38
N ALA A 199 10.35 -25.58 10.68
CA ALA A 199 10.74 -24.32 10.05
C ALA A 199 11.12 -24.47 8.56
N THR A 200 11.66 -25.63 8.18
CA THR A 200 12.05 -25.93 6.79
C THR A 200 10.94 -26.54 5.95
N GLY A 201 9.81 -26.89 6.57
CA GLY A 201 8.71 -27.59 5.91
C GLY A 201 9.01 -29.06 5.62
N ALA A 202 9.98 -29.62 6.34
CA ALA A 202 10.39 -31.04 6.23
C ALA A 202 9.62 -31.93 7.21
#